data_c1ef5dc2acab5601194076173bd13bb2
#
_entry.id   c1ef5dc2acab5601194076173bd13bb2
#
_cell.length_a   1.000
_cell.length_b   1.000
_cell.length_c   1.000
_cell.angle_alpha   90.00
_cell.angle_beta   90.00
_cell.angle_gamma   90.00
#
_symmetry.space_group_name_H-M   'P 1'
#
loop_
_entity.id
_entity.type
_entity.pdbx_description
1 polymer ?
#
loop_
_entity_poly.entity_id
_entity_poly.type
_entity_poly.pdbx_seq_one_letter_code
_entity_poly.pdbx_strand_id
1 'polypeptide(L)'
;MAKRIAVCVGLLAVLTAAAPAVAQAQSAQAVLQAAAKAMGTNTLRCATYTGTGYVGIVGQNYDIRDDWARVELASYTRTINFDQKSAREERVIRQGSNPPRGGGGIPIQGDQRQIQLVSDRFAWNVNPANMLPVPQPQAAELRQLDLWLNPHGFIKAAMAPGANPVLITRYESGALGALVSTVQRKLNIISFTALGKYRVNGTINDQNLVERVQTLVPNPVRGDMNQEGEYTQWRDVNGVKFPGNFHHHTDWDDETQAPNYNGGHNSLTFTVKDLRINDCGEPIAVPDAVRTATIPPVQVQTTKLADGVYYLAGGSHHSVAVEFRDFTAVVEAPQDERRVLAVVEAVYKVIPNKPIRYVVNSHHHFDHLGGVRAMFHEGATVMTHRTNREFYKQEVLTYAPRTLEPDRLSLYPPTEFAEGYQLETVDIRGTISDGTRNLDVYYVQGSPHAEGMLMAYLPREKILIEADIYNPPAPDAQMPATPPPAAVNLMNNIQAYKLDVQTIAPLHGRVVPFAEFLKFIGKSGS
;
A
#
# COMPACT_ATOMS: atom_id res chain seq x y z
N MET A 1 -5.47 107.71 -10.95
CA MET A 1 -6.17 106.47 -10.67
C MET A 1 -5.58 105.36 -11.55
N ALA A 2 -4.65 104.59 -11.03
CA ALA A 2 -3.97 103.55 -11.80
C ALA A 2 -4.36 102.20 -11.18
N LYS A 3 -4.98 101.33 -11.95
CA LYS A 3 -5.27 99.96 -11.58
C LYS A 3 -4.08 99.05 -11.96
N ARG A 4 -3.47 98.39 -10.98
CA ARG A 4 -2.48 97.39 -11.16
C ARG A 4 -3.16 96.05 -11.48
N ILE A 5 -2.78 95.42 -12.59
CA ILE A 5 -3.19 94.06 -12.97
C ILE A 5 -2.08 93.14 -12.51
N ALA A 6 -2.40 92.18 -11.63
CA ALA A 6 -1.51 91.13 -11.22
C ALA A 6 -1.69 89.94 -12.15
N VAL A 7 -0.60 89.49 -12.76
CA VAL A 7 -0.55 88.29 -13.60
C VAL A 7 -0.12 87.10 -12.69
N CYS A 8 -1.04 86.16 -12.50
CA CYS A 8 -0.72 84.85 -11.86
C CYS A 8 -0.19 83.88 -12.91
N VAL A 9 1.09 83.51 -12.78
CA VAL A 9 1.68 82.44 -13.55
C VAL A 9 1.39 81.16 -12.81
N GLY A 10 0.53 80.32 -13.36
CA GLY A 10 0.23 78.98 -12.84
C GLY A 10 1.29 77.99 -13.29
N LEU A 11 2.00 77.38 -12.34
CA LEU A 11 2.86 76.29 -12.57
C LEU A 11 2.01 75.00 -12.75
N LEU A 12 2.00 74.44 -13.96
CA LEU A 12 1.37 73.14 -14.25
C LEU A 12 2.40 72.03 -13.82
N ALA A 13 2.16 71.40 -12.66
CA ALA A 13 2.90 70.21 -12.25
C ALA A 13 2.31 69.02 -13.02
N VAL A 14 3.09 68.48 -13.96
CA VAL A 14 2.75 67.20 -14.63
C VAL A 14 3.07 66.07 -13.66
N LEU A 15 2.04 65.55 -13.02
CA LEU A 15 2.11 64.27 -12.26
C LEU A 15 2.14 63.14 -13.29
N THR A 16 3.31 62.58 -13.55
CA THR A 16 3.46 61.29 -14.22
C THR A 16 3.01 60.18 -13.24
N ALA A 17 1.78 59.75 -13.35
CA ALA A 17 1.31 58.55 -12.66
C ALA A 17 2.06 57.35 -13.24
N ALA A 18 3.04 56.81 -12.48
CA ALA A 18 3.62 55.51 -12.77
C ALA A 18 2.49 54.49 -12.63
N ALA A 19 2.04 53.90 -13.75
CA ALA A 19 1.11 52.79 -13.73
C ALA A 19 1.74 51.65 -12.90
N PRO A 20 1.01 51.05 -11.95
CA PRO A 20 1.54 49.89 -11.24
C PRO A 20 1.84 48.82 -12.26
N ALA A 21 3.10 48.34 -12.26
CA ALA A 21 3.47 47.18 -13.05
C ALA A 21 2.58 46.01 -12.60
N VAL A 22 1.64 45.62 -13.45
CA VAL A 22 0.84 44.41 -13.24
C VAL A 22 1.86 43.26 -13.21
N ALA A 23 2.12 42.72 -12.04
CA ALA A 23 2.97 41.55 -11.88
C ALA A 23 2.36 40.46 -12.77
N GLN A 24 3.05 40.15 -13.86
CA GLN A 24 2.61 39.15 -14.81
C GLN A 24 2.55 37.81 -14.03
N ALA A 25 1.37 37.20 -13.98
CA ALA A 25 1.18 35.93 -13.26
C ALA A 25 2.20 34.91 -13.77
N GLN A 26 2.98 34.36 -12.86
CA GLN A 26 4.01 33.37 -13.17
C GLN A 26 3.33 32.13 -13.78
N SER A 27 3.81 31.67 -14.94
CA SER A 27 3.23 30.47 -15.59
C SER A 27 3.82 29.19 -15.01
N ALA A 28 3.10 28.08 -15.08
CA ALA A 28 3.60 26.75 -14.70
C ALA A 28 4.92 26.42 -15.41
N GLN A 29 5.00 26.75 -16.70
CA GLN A 29 6.20 26.54 -17.50
C GLN A 29 7.40 27.34 -17.00
N ALA A 30 7.20 28.59 -16.59
CA ALA A 30 8.28 29.42 -16.05
C ALA A 30 8.80 28.87 -14.71
N VAL A 31 7.91 28.39 -13.83
CA VAL A 31 8.27 27.75 -12.56
C VAL A 31 9.07 26.46 -12.81
N LEU A 32 8.60 25.62 -13.73
CA LEU A 32 9.30 24.36 -14.09
C LEU A 32 10.67 24.62 -14.69
N GLN A 33 10.81 25.61 -15.59
CA GLN A 33 12.10 25.98 -16.17
C GLN A 33 13.08 26.50 -15.10
N ALA A 34 12.59 27.32 -14.16
CA ALA A 34 13.41 27.79 -13.04
C ALA A 34 13.87 26.64 -12.15
N ALA A 35 12.98 25.69 -11.83
CA ALA A 35 13.31 24.51 -11.05
C ALA A 35 14.28 23.58 -11.81
N ALA A 36 14.03 23.30 -13.08
CA ALA A 36 14.92 22.50 -13.91
C ALA A 36 16.34 23.08 -13.99
N LYS A 37 16.46 24.40 -14.09
CA LYS A 37 17.75 25.12 -14.08
C LYS A 37 18.42 25.03 -12.70
N ALA A 38 17.67 25.32 -11.62
CA ALA A 38 18.21 25.33 -10.26
C ALA A 38 18.69 23.95 -9.81
N MET A 39 18.01 22.90 -10.25
CA MET A 39 18.32 21.51 -9.91
C MET A 39 19.28 20.82 -10.91
N GLY A 40 19.59 21.45 -12.05
CA GLY A 40 20.39 20.82 -13.10
C GLY A 40 19.67 19.66 -13.83
N THR A 41 18.35 19.61 -13.77
CA THR A 41 17.53 18.51 -14.35
C THR A 41 17.70 18.36 -15.86
N ASN A 42 17.98 19.48 -16.57
CA ASN A 42 18.15 19.47 -18.03
C ASN A 42 19.36 18.66 -18.50
N THR A 43 20.40 18.54 -17.68
CA THR A 43 21.62 17.79 -17.98
C THR A 43 21.61 16.39 -17.39
N LEU A 44 20.66 16.08 -16.52
CA LEU A 44 20.53 14.78 -15.88
C LEU A 44 19.88 13.75 -16.82
N ARG A 45 20.62 12.71 -17.19
CA ARG A 45 20.14 11.56 -17.96
C ARG A 45 19.81 10.37 -17.07
N CYS A 46 20.66 10.12 -16.09
CA CYS A 46 20.49 9.05 -15.12
C CYS A 46 21.16 9.39 -13.79
N ALA A 47 20.69 8.73 -12.74
CA ALA A 47 21.29 8.78 -11.41
C ALA A 47 21.37 7.39 -10.80
N THR A 48 22.50 7.06 -10.20
CA THR A 48 22.66 5.88 -9.33
C THR A 48 22.97 6.35 -7.93
N TYR A 49 22.19 5.94 -6.96
CA TYR A 49 22.42 6.29 -5.57
C TYR A 49 22.34 5.07 -4.66
N THR A 50 23.13 5.11 -3.59
CA THR A 50 23.16 4.08 -2.55
C THR A 50 22.91 4.70 -1.19
N GLY A 51 22.51 3.90 -0.24
CA GLY A 51 22.31 4.37 1.13
C GLY A 51 21.69 3.34 2.04
N THR A 52 21.19 3.82 3.17
CA THR A 52 20.56 3.00 4.22
C THR A 52 19.37 3.73 4.82
N GLY A 53 18.55 3.00 5.53
CA GLY A 53 17.36 3.54 6.17
C GLY A 53 16.45 2.43 6.66
N TYR A 54 15.16 2.67 6.59
CA TYR A 54 14.15 1.63 6.83
C TYR A 54 13.01 1.74 5.81
N VAL A 55 12.27 0.66 5.63
CA VAL A 55 11.05 0.62 4.84
C VAL A 55 9.91 0.11 5.70
N GLY A 56 8.74 0.75 5.57
CA GLY A 56 7.48 0.30 6.15
C GLY A 56 6.77 -0.66 5.19
N ILE A 57 6.29 -1.77 5.71
CA ILE A 57 5.53 -2.74 4.92
C ILE A 57 4.06 -2.33 4.96
N VAL A 58 3.62 -1.65 3.91
CA VAL A 58 2.28 -1.06 3.82
C VAL A 58 1.19 -2.12 3.99
N GLY A 59 0.23 -1.83 4.87
CA GLY A 59 -0.89 -2.74 5.16
C GLY A 59 -0.56 -3.92 6.06
N GLN A 60 0.63 -3.93 6.71
CA GLN A 60 1.11 -5.05 7.53
C GLN A 60 1.42 -4.65 8.98
N ASN A 61 0.82 -3.56 9.47
CA ASN A 61 0.96 -3.08 10.85
C ASN A 61 0.38 -4.09 11.86
N TYR A 62 0.97 -4.12 13.05
CA TYR A 62 0.54 -5.01 14.11
C TYR A 62 -0.84 -4.67 14.67
N ASP A 63 -1.08 -3.40 14.98
CA ASP A 63 -2.40 -2.84 15.37
C ASP A 63 -2.83 -1.83 14.29
N ILE A 64 -4.12 -1.71 14.06
CA ILE A 64 -4.67 -0.75 13.08
C ILE A 64 -4.28 0.71 13.33
N ARG A 65 -3.80 1.03 14.54
CA ARG A 65 -3.34 2.38 14.94
C ARG A 65 -1.82 2.54 14.91
N ASP A 66 -1.08 1.44 14.70
CA ASP A 66 0.38 1.48 14.61
C ASP A 66 0.82 1.95 13.22
N ASP A 67 2.04 2.50 13.13
CA ASP A 67 2.71 2.73 11.87
C ASP A 67 2.98 1.40 11.12
N TRP A 68 3.26 1.49 9.82
CA TRP A 68 3.61 0.31 9.04
C TRP A 68 4.75 -0.46 9.70
N ALA A 69 4.64 -1.78 9.68
CA ALA A 69 5.69 -2.65 10.23
C ALA A 69 7.04 -2.35 9.56
N ARG A 70 8.06 -2.01 10.36
CA ARG A 70 9.34 -1.51 9.87
C ARG A 70 10.37 -2.61 9.76
N VAL A 71 11.11 -2.60 8.64
CA VAL A 71 12.32 -3.40 8.46
C VAL A 71 13.49 -2.50 8.06
N GLU A 72 14.71 -2.88 8.47
CA GLU A 72 15.91 -2.14 8.15
C GLU A 72 16.32 -2.35 6.69
N LEU A 73 16.68 -1.27 6.01
CA LEU A 73 17.41 -1.30 4.74
C LEU A 73 18.91 -1.38 5.03
N ALA A 74 19.43 -2.60 5.10
CA ALA A 74 20.84 -2.85 5.36
C ALA A 74 21.71 -2.35 4.19
N SER A 75 21.21 -2.47 2.97
CA SER A 75 21.75 -1.83 1.78
C SER A 75 20.63 -1.50 0.80
N TYR A 76 20.87 -0.44 0.04
CA TYR A 76 19.97 -0.01 -1.02
C TYR A 76 20.79 0.59 -2.15
N THR A 77 20.48 0.19 -3.37
CA THR A 77 21.02 0.77 -4.60
C THR A 77 19.90 0.96 -5.58
N ARG A 78 19.76 2.17 -6.10
CA ARG A 78 18.80 2.44 -7.17
C ARG A 78 19.46 3.18 -8.31
N THR A 79 19.28 2.68 -9.51
CA THR A 79 19.64 3.34 -10.76
C THR A 79 18.37 3.73 -11.49
N ILE A 80 18.22 5.01 -11.82
CA ILE A 80 17.12 5.52 -12.65
C ILE A 80 17.75 6.07 -13.94
N ASN A 81 17.26 5.62 -15.08
CA ASN A 81 17.58 6.17 -16.39
C ASN A 81 16.33 6.84 -16.97
N PHE A 82 16.31 8.15 -16.98
CA PHE A 82 15.16 8.94 -17.42
C PHE A 82 14.98 8.90 -18.94
N ASP A 83 16.07 8.79 -19.72
CA ASP A 83 16.01 8.71 -21.18
C ASP A 83 15.36 7.39 -21.65
N GLN A 84 15.64 6.30 -20.91
CA GLN A 84 15.10 4.97 -21.17
C GLN A 84 13.80 4.68 -20.44
N LYS A 85 13.34 5.59 -19.56
CA LYS A 85 12.21 5.36 -18.65
C LYS A 85 12.35 4.03 -17.90
N SER A 86 13.54 3.81 -17.32
CA SER A 86 13.85 2.56 -16.65
C SER A 86 14.45 2.78 -15.28
N ALA A 87 14.25 1.82 -14.39
CA ALA A 87 14.92 1.77 -13.11
C ALA A 87 15.26 0.33 -12.71
N ARG A 88 16.35 0.20 -11.97
CA ARG A 88 16.73 -0.99 -11.24
C ARG A 88 16.92 -0.62 -9.78
N GLU A 89 16.16 -1.29 -8.93
CA GLU A 89 16.27 -1.20 -7.48
C GLU A 89 16.79 -2.52 -6.92
N GLU A 90 17.81 -2.45 -6.09
CA GLU A 90 18.33 -3.58 -5.35
C GLU A 90 18.44 -3.22 -3.88
N ARG A 91 17.81 -4.00 -3.02
CA ARG A 91 17.84 -3.77 -1.58
C ARG A 91 18.06 -5.06 -0.81
N VAL A 92 18.69 -4.92 0.34
CA VAL A 92 18.78 -5.97 1.35
C VAL A 92 18.02 -5.49 2.58
N ILE A 93 16.99 -6.22 2.96
CA ILE A 93 16.21 -5.94 4.16
C ILE A 93 16.54 -6.94 5.26
N ARG A 94 16.41 -6.50 6.51
CA ARG A 94 16.55 -7.33 7.71
C ARG A 94 15.62 -6.83 8.81
N GLN A 95 15.43 -7.62 9.85
CA GLN A 95 14.61 -7.22 11.00
C GLN A 95 15.16 -5.96 11.71
N GLY A 96 16.45 -5.87 11.86
CA GLY A 96 17.08 -4.78 12.61
C GLY A 96 16.65 -4.76 14.08
N SER A 97 16.58 -3.56 14.66
CA SER A 97 16.16 -3.33 16.04
C SER A 97 14.64 -3.15 16.21
N ASN A 98 13.86 -3.22 15.13
CA ASN A 98 12.41 -3.04 15.19
C ASN A 98 11.74 -4.22 15.88
N PRO A 99 10.63 -4.00 16.60
CA PRO A 99 9.88 -5.10 17.22
C PRO A 99 9.52 -6.17 16.19
N PRO A 100 9.77 -7.48 16.48
CA PRO A 100 9.50 -8.56 15.54
C PRO A 100 8.01 -8.94 15.55
N ARG A 101 7.13 -7.97 15.32
CA ARG A 101 5.67 -8.15 15.28
C ARG A 101 5.08 -7.38 14.10
N GLY A 102 3.99 -7.90 13.55
CA GLY A 102 3.35 -7.43 12.33
C GLY A 102 3.42 -8.48 11.22
N GLY A 103 2.87 -8.15 10.07
CA GLY A 103 2.85 -9.01 8.88
C GLY A 103 4.09 -8.85 7.99
N GLY A 104 3.93 -9.18 6.69
CA GLY A 104 5.00 -9.02 5.70
C GLY A 104 6.21 -9.93 5.91
N GLY A 105 6.00 -11.11 6.53
CA GLY A 105 7.06 -12.08 6.82
C GLY A 105 7.89 -11.76 8.07
N ILE A 106 7.45 -10.83 8.91
CA ILE A 106 8.09 -10.53 10.20
C ILE A 106 7.83 -11.67 11.19
N PRO A 107 8.85 -12.11 11.97
CA PRO A 107 10.24 -11.61 12.00
C PRO A 107 11.07 -12.03 10.79
N ILE A 108 11.74 -11.07 10.16
CA ILE A 108 12.63 -11.33 9.01
C ILE A 108 13.82 -12.18 9.48
N GLN A 109 13.99 -13.33 8.85
CA GLN A 109 15.10 -14.24 9.14
C GLN A 109 16.30 -13.93 8.23
N GLY A 110 17.39 -13.46 8.84
CA GLY A 110 18.60 -13.10 8.12
C GLY A 110 18.43 -11.90 7.16
N ASP A 111 19.36 -11.78 6.24
CA ASP A 111 19.33 -10.77 5.19
C ASP A 111 18.54 -11.28 3.99
N GLN A 112 17.56 -10.49 3.55
CA GLN A 112 16.75 -10.81 2.38
C GLN A 112 17.03 -9.82 1.25
N ARG A 113 17.62 -10.32 0.18
CA ARG A 113 17.91 -9.55 -1.03
C ARG A 113 16.70 -9.50 -1.95
N GLN A 114 16.35 -8.32 -2.43
CA GLN A 114 15.27 -8.06 -3.37
C GLN A 114 15.79 -7.24 -4.54
N ILE A 115 15.43 -7.62 -5.76
CA ILE A 115 15.83 -6.93 -6.98
C ILE A 115 14.59 -6.70 -7.84
N GLN A 116 14.29 -5.44 -8.13
CA GLN A 116 13.13 -5.03 -8.91
C GLN A 116 13.55 -4.16 -10.07
N LEU A 117 12.92 -4.36 -11.22
CA LEU A 117 13.19 -3.59 -12.42
C LEU A 117 11.90 -3.11 -13.08
N VAL A 118 12.03 -2.01 -13.77
CA VAL A 118 11.06 -1.50 -14.73
C VAL A 118 11.80 -0.94 -15.94
N SER A 119 11.25 -1.17 -17.13
CA SER A 119 11.74 -0.56 -18.36
C SER A 119 10.56 -0.33 -19.28
N ASP A 120 10.22 0.94 -19.51
CA ASP A 120 9.01 1.37 -20.20
C ASP A 120 7.78 0.65 -19.60
N ARG A 121 7.00 -0.08 -20.36
CA ARG A 121 5.79 -0.80 -19.93
C ARG A 121 6.04 -2.19 -19.30
N PHE A 122 7.28 -2.57 -19.05
CA PHE A 122 7.64 -3.90 -18.57
C PHE A 122 8.20 -3.84 -17.17
N ALA A 123 7.77 -4.73 -16.28
CA ALA A 123 8.32 -4.88 -14.95
C ALA A 123 8.61 -6.35 -14.62
N TRP A 124 9.66 -6.55 -13.84
CA TRP A 124 10.04 -7.88 -13.35
C TRP A 124 10.85 -7.78 -12.06
N ASN A 125 10.86 -8.86 -11.33
CA ASN A 125 11.83 -9.08 -10.26
C ASN A 125 12.95 -9.98 -10.78
N VAL A 126 14.06 -10.01 -10.06
CA VAL A 126 15.11 -11.01 -10.29
C VAL A 126 15.16 -11.91 -9.06
N ASN A 127 15.07 -13.22 -9.28
CA ASN A 127 15.22 -14.19 -8.21
C ASN A 127 16.68 -14.18 -7.73
N PRO A 128 16.97 -13.82 -6.45
CA PRO A 128 18.35 -13.67 -5.98
C PRO A 128 19.15 -14.99 -5.96
N ALA A 129 18.47 -16.14 -5.89
CA ALA A 129 19.14 -17.43 -5.80
C ALA A 129 19.74 -17.93 -7.14
N ASN A 130 19.07 -17.62 -8.26
CA ASN A 130 19.47 -18.09 -9.59
C ASN A 130 19.60 -16.97 -10.62
N MET A 131 19.35 -15.72 -10.23
CA MET A 131 19.40 -14.51 -11.07
C MET A 131 18.47 -14.55 -12.30
N LEU A 132 17.41 -15.39 -12.28
CA LEU A 132 16.43 -15.45 -13.35
C LEU A 132 15.36 -14.35 -13.20
N PRO A 133 14.88 -13.78 -14.32
CA PRO A 133 13.80 -12.81 -14.31
C PRO A 133 12.46 -13.47 -13.95
N VAL A 134 11.72 -12.83 -13.07
CA VAL A 134 10.35 -13.20 -12.68
C VAL A 134 9.41 -12.08 -13.15
N PRO A 135 8.65 -12.26 -14.23
CA PRO A 135 7.76 -11.23 -14.77
C PRO A 135 6.76 -10.71 -13.74
N GLN A 136 6.52 -9.39 -13.77
CA GLN A 136 5.57 -8.68 -12.89
C GLN A 136 4.71 -7.70 -13.71
N PRO A 137 3.93 -8.18 -14.69
CA PRO A 137 3.20 -7.30 -15.60
C PRO A 137 2.20 -6.40 -14.88
N GLN A 138 1.60 -6.85 -13.77
CA GLN A 138 0.68 -6.06 -12.94
C GLN A 138 1.36 -4.92 -12.19
N ALA A 139 2.67 -4.99 -11.95
CA ALA A 139 3.42 -3.94 -11.26
C ALA A 139 3.98 -2.86 -12.20
N ALA A 140 3.84 -3.04 -13.52
CA ALA A 140 4.53 -2.19 -14.51
C ALA A 140 4.07 -0.73 -14.45
N GLU A 141 2.77 -0.49 -14.35
CA GLU A 141 2.19 0.85 -14.33
C GLU A 141 2.64 1.65 -13.09
N LEU A 142 2.54 1.06 -11.91
CA LEU A 142 2.95 1.72 -10.67
C LEU A 142 4.47 1.92 -10.58
N ARG A 143 5.28 0.98 -11.10
CA ARG A 143 6.73 1.17 -11.18
C ARG A 143 7.14 2.22 -12.19
N GLN A 144 6.38 2.41 -13.26
CA GLN A 144 6.54 3.54 -14.19
C GLN A 144 6.17 4.86 -13.53
N LEU A 145 5.06 4.89 -12.82
CA LEU A 145 4.64 6.08 -12.08
C LEU A 145 5.73 6.51 -11.08
N ASP A 146 6.31 5.57 -10.35
CA ASP A 146 7.37 5.82 -9.36
C ASP A 146 8.63 6.48 -9.94
N LEU A 147 8.91 6.31 -11.26
CA LEU A 147 9.97 7.08 -11.93
C LEU A 147 9.71 8.58 -11.92
N TRP A 148 8.45 8.99 -11.88
CA TRP A 148 8.01 10.38 -11.95
C TRP A 148 7.72 10.96 -10.55
N LEU A 149 7.77 10.15 -9.50
CA LEU A 149 7.52 10.60 -8.13
C LEU A 149 8.77 11.07 -7.38
N ASN A 150 9.95 11.09 -8.01
CA ASN A 150 11.15 11.74 -7.47
C ASN A 150 11.31 13.16 -8.06
N PRO A 151 12.10 14.05 -7.44
CA PRO A 151 12.17 15.45 -7.83
C PRO A 151 12.53 15.70 -9.30
N HIS A 152 13.52 14.99 -9.82
CA HIS A 152 13.95 15.15 -11.21
C HIS A 152 12.98 14.50 -12.20
N GLY A 153 12.46 13.33 -11.85
CA GLY A 153 11.44 12.64 -12.62
C GLY A 153 10.18 13.48 -12.74
N PHE A 154 9.74 14.11 -11.66
CA PHE A 154 8.61 15.01 -11.62
C PHE A 154 8.77 16.16 -12.63
N ILE A 155 9.89 16.89 -12.59
CA ILE A 155 10.15 17.99 -13.53
C ILE A 155 10.17 17.50 -14.97
N LYS A 156 10.86 16.38 -15.27
CA LYS A 156 10.89 15.81 -16.62
C LYS A 156 9.51 15.42 -17.13
N ALA A 157 8.70 14.79 -16.28
CA ALA A 157 7.34 14.40 -16.64
C ALA A 157 6.41 15.61 -16.82
N ALA A 158 6.48 16.62 -15.94
CA ALA A 158 5.68 17.83 -16.04
C ALA A 158 6.04 18.69 -17.27
N MET A 159 7.29 18.63 -17.75
CA MET A 159 7.77 19.33 -18.94
C MET A 159 7.61 18.50 -20.24
N ALA A 160 7.18 17.26 -20.15
CA ALA A 160 6.98 16.41 -21.32
C ALA A 160 5.85 16.94 -22.22
N PRO A 161 5.93 16.73 -23.56
CA PRO A 161 4.83 17.07 -24.46
C PRO A 161 3.51 16.45 -24.02
N GLY A 162 2.45 17.28 -23.94
CA GLY A 162 1.12 16.81 -23.56
C GLY A 162 0.84 16.74 -22.05
N ALA A 163 1.80 17.02 -21.18
CA ALA A 163 1.60 17.01 -19.73
C ALA A 163 0.63 18.09 -19.24
N ASN A 164 0.58 19.24 -19.94
CA ASN A 164 -0.31 20.38 -19.63
C ASN A 164 -0.28 20.79 -18.15
N PRO A 165 0.88 21.16 -17.60
CA PRO A 165 1.02 21.47 -16.19
C PRO A 165 0.25 22.73 -15.81
N VAL A 166 -0.36 22.71 -14.63
CA VAL A 166 -1.09 23.84 -14.02
C VAL A 166 -0.34 24.31 -12.77
N LEU A 167 -0.21 25.62 -12.59
CA LEU A 167 0.35 26.22 -11.38
C LEU A 167 -0.76 26.56 -10.39
N ILE A 168 -0.61 26.08 -9.17
CA ILE A 168 -1.42 26.44 -8.01
C ILE A 168 -0.49 27.12 -7.01
N THR A 169 -0.85 28.31 -6.53
CA THR A 169 -0.11 28.99 -5.47
C THR A 169 -0.86 28.82 -4.16
N ARG A 170 -0.20 28.30 -3.14
CA ARG A 170 -0.69 28.23 -1.76
C ARG A 170 0.21 29.01 -0.82
N TYR A 171 -0.33 29.37 0.33
CA TYR A 171 0.41 29.98 1.42
C TYR A 171 0.26 29.09 2.65
N GLU A 172 1.36 28.57 3.15
CA GLU A 172 1.39 27.75 4.37
C GLU A 172 1.90 28.58 5.55
N SER A 173 1.23 28.49 6.67
CA SER A 173 1.74 28.99 7.95
C SER A 173 2.77 28.00 8.47
N GLY A 174 4.01 28.44 8.67
CA GLY A 174 5.06 27.55 9.17
C GLY A 174 4.71 27.04 10.55
N ALA A 175 4.29 25.80 10.64
CA ALA A 175 4.09 25.09 11.91
C ALA A 175 5.41 24.50 12.38
N LEU A 176 6.24 25.29 13.02
CA LEU A 176 7.27 24.78 13.91
C LEU A 176 6.71 24.78 15.33
N GLY A 177 6.10 23.67 15.75
CA GLY A 177 5.63 23.40 17.10
C GLY A 177 4.85 24.57 17.74
N ALA A 178 3.71 24.38 18.31
CA ALA A 178 2.89 25.18 19.25
C ALA A 178 2.96 26.73 19.24
N LEU A 179 3.79 27.37 18.43
CA LEU A 179 3.86 28.82 18.23
C LEU A 179 3.43 29.10 16.79
N VAL A 180 2.25 29.68 16.62
CA VAL A 180 1.73 30.17 15.36
C VAL A 180 2.76 31.10 14.74
N SER A 181 3.49 30.62 13.73
CA SER A 181 4.36 31.47 12.93
C SER A 181 3.48 32.38 12.09
N THR A 182 3.62 33.68 12.24
CA THR A 182 2.96 34.68 11.39
C THR A 182 3.59 34.80 10.00
N VAL A 183 4.66 34.05 9.72
CA VAL A 183 5.34 34.02 8.45
C VAL A 183 4.66 33.01 7.53
N GLN A 184 3.93 33.52 6.55
CA GLN A 184 3.37 32.69 5.48
C GLN A 184 4.45 32.39 4.45
N ARG A 185 4.70 31.10 4.19
CA ARG A 185 5.56 30.61 3.13
C ARG A 185 4.73 30.44 1.85
N LYS A 186 5.14 31.12 0.78
CA LYS A 186 4.55 30.92 -0.54
C LYS A 186 5.06 29.63 -1.16
N LEU A 187 4.15 28.74 -1.56
CA LEU A 187 4.45 27.51 -2.26
C LEU A 187 3.92 27.54 -3.68
N ASN A 188 4.74 27.11 -4.62
CA ASN A 188 4.34 26.87 -6.00
C ASN A 188 4.08 25.37 -6.17
N ILE A 189 2.83 25.01 -6.38
CA ILE A 189 2.45 23.62 -6.63
C ILE A 189 2.19 23.47 -8.12
N ILE A 190 2.94 22.61 -8.77
CA ILE A 190 2.71 22.20 -10.16
C ILE A 190 1.94 20.90 -10.16
N SER A 191 0.83 20.89 -10.90
CA SER A 191 -0.04 19.73 -11.03
C SER A 191 -0.16 19.33 -12.49
N PHE A 192 -0.01 18.02 -12.79
CA PHE A 192 -0.21 17.46 -14.13
C PHE A 192 -0.74 16.01 -14.03
N THR A 193 -1.14 15.44 -15.18
CA THR A 193 -1.58 14.03 -15.21
C THR A 193 -0.49 13.16 -15.82
N ALA A 194 0.05 12.23 -15.03
CA ALA A 194 1.00 11.22 -15.48
C ALA A 194 0.27 9.97 -15.97
N LEU A 195 0.85 9.30 -16.98
CA LEU A 195 0.34 8.05 -17.57
C LEU A 195 -1.15 8.12 -18.00
N GLY A 196 -1.67 9.33 -18.24
CA GLY A 196 -3.08 9.56 -18.61
C GLY A 196 -4.11 9.31 -17.48
N LYS A 197 -3.67 8.99 -16.26
CA LYS A 197 -4.52 8.55 -15.16
C LYS A 197 -4.19 9.25 -13.83
N TYR A 198 -2.92 9.36 -13.47
CA TYR A 198 -2.48 9.78 -12.15
C TYR A 198 -2.27 11.27 -12.05
N ARG A 199 -3.00 11.94 -11.17
CA ARG A 199 -2.76 13.34 -10.84
C ARG A 199 -1.53 13.45 -9.95
N VAL A 200 -0.46 14.06 -10.46
CA VAL A 200 0.79 14.26 -9.72
C VAL A 200 0.93 15.75 -9.37
N ASN A 201 1.19 16.03 -8.10
CA ASN A 201 1.41 17.36 -7.57
C ASN A 201 2.83 17.46 -7.04
N GLY A 202 3.59 18.47 -7.47
CA GLY A 202 4.93 18.75 -6.95
C GLY A 202 5.01 20.13 -6.34
N THR A 203 5.47 20.21 -5.09
CA THR A 203 5.70 21.45 -4.37
C THR A 203 7.11 21.93 -4.62
N ILE A 204 7.22 23.16 -5.17
CA ILE A 204 8.49 23.80 -5.48
C ILE A 204 8.67 24.99 -4.54
N ASN A 205 9.77 24.99 -3.78
CA ASN A 205 10.07 26.00 -2.79
C ASN A 205 10.67 27.29 -3.41
N ASP A 206 10.97 28.25 -2.56
CA ASP A 206 11.57 29.55 -2.91
C ASP A 206 12.98 29.46 -3.50
N GLN A 207 13.69 28.34 -3.28
CA GLN A 207 14.98 28.02 -3.89
C GLN A 207 14.84 27.29 -5.23
N ASN A 208 13.61 27.14 -5.74
CA ASN A 208 13.26 26.37 -6.93
C ASN A 208 13.65 24.87 -6.83
N LEU A 209 13.60 24.29 -5.64
CA LEU A 209 13.80 22.86 -5.43
C LEU A 209 12.43 22.18 -5.23
N VAL A 210 12.27 21.00 -5.81
CA VAL A 210 11.08 20.17 -5.59
C VAL A 210 11.21 19.47 -4.25
N GLU A 211 10.56 19.98 -3.24
CA GLU A 211 10.65 19.45 -1.87
C GLU A 211 9.65 18.34 -1.55
N ARG A 212 8.54 18.26 -2.32
CA ARG A 212 7.49 17.27 -2.12
C ARG A 212 6.89 16.86 -3.46
N VAL A 213 6.57 15.59 -3.63
CA VAL A 213 5.80 15.06 -4.77
C VAL A 213 4.72 14.15 -4.23
N GLN A 214 3.47 14.38 -4.65
CA GLN A 214 2.29 13.65 -4.17
C GLN A 214 1.46 13.12 -5.34
N THR A 215 0.83 11.97 -5.12
CA THR A 215 -0.17 11.40 -6.03
C THR A 215 -1.10 10.46 -5.26
N LEU A 216 -2.17 10.02 -5.93
CA LEU A 216 -3.00 8.93 -5.44
C LEU A 216 -2.67 7.66 -6.25
N VAL A 217 -2.67 6.51 -5.57
CA VAL A 217 -2.52 5.19 -6.19
C VAL A 217 -3.68 4.27 -5.78
N PRO A 218 -4.11 3.34 -6.65
CA PRO A 218 -5.19 2.46 -6.30
C PRO A 218 -4.76 1.45 -5.23
N ASN A 219 -5.63 1.25 -4.26
CA ASN A 219 -5.47 0.23 -3.23
C ASN A 219 -6.81 -0.47 -2.96
N PRO A 220 -6.89 -1.80 -2.94
CA PRO A 220 -8.16 -2.51 -2.78
C PRO A 220 -8.82 -2.27 -1.42
N VAL A 221 -8.06 -1.88 -0.40
CA VAL A 221 -8.58 -1.56 0.95
C VAL A 221 -8.92 -0.09 1.08
N ARG A 222 -7.96 0.78 0.75
CA ARG A 222 -8.03 2.23 0.99
C ARG A 222 -8.65 3.03 -0.17
N GLY A 223 -8.83 2.43 -1.33
CA GLY A 223 -9.30 3.14 -2.52
C GLY A 223 -8.19 3.95 -3.18
N ASP A 224 -8.43 5.24 -3.37
CA ASP A 224 -7.44 6.18 -3.91
C ASP A 224 -6.47 6.60 -2.79
N MET A 225 -5.46 5.77 -2.54
CA MET A 225 -4.53 5.92 -1.42
C MET A 225 -3.44 6.95 -1.74
N ASN A 226 -3.21 7.88 -0.83
CA ASN A 226 -2.18 8.90 -0.98
C ASN A 226 -0.77 8.29 -0.93
N GLN A 227 0.09 8.77 -1.83
CA GLN A 227 1.54 8.58 -1.82
C GLN A 227 2.24 9.92 -1.87
N GLU A 228 3.16 10.14 -0.96
CA GLU A 228 3.96 11.35 -0.86
C GLU A 228 5.43 11.02 -0.70
N GLY A 229 6.28 11.80 -1.37
CA GLY A 229 7.73 11.81 -1.14
C GLY A 229 8.18 13.20 -0.73
N GLU A 230 8.88 13.32 0.40
CA GLU A 230 9.55 14.52 0.86
C GLU A 230 11.06 14.41 0.67
N TYR A 231 11.71 15.51 0.24
CA TYR A 231 13.08 15.53 -0.21
C TYR A 231 13.86 16.68 0.45
N THR A 232 14.90 16.32 1.18
CA THR A 232 15.71 17.29 1.95
C THR A 232 17.20 17.05 1.81
N GLN A 233 18.02 17.88 2.44
CA GLN A 233 19.49 17.79 2.48
C GLN A 233 20.13 17.72 1.09
N TRP A 234 19.78 18.68 0.24
CA TRP A 234 20.24 18.78 -1.13
C TRP A 234 21.77 18.88 -1.24
N ARG A 235 22.35 18.08 -2.15
CA ARG A 235 23.78 18.07 -2.46
C ARG A 235 23.97 18.42 -3.93
N ASP A 236 24.99 19.21 -4.25
CA ASP A 236 25.38 19.46 -5.64
C ASP A 236 26.46 18.47 -6.07
N VAL A 237 26.17 17.72 -7.12
CA VAL A 237 27.14 16.82 -7.75
C VAL A 237 27.17 17.12 -9.24
N ASN A 238 28.29 17.68 -9.70
CA ASN A 238 28.50 18.06 -11.10
C ASN A 238 27.39 18.99 -11.67
N GLY A 239 26.92 19.95 -10.86
CA GLY A 239 25.87 20.89 -11.25
C GLY A 239 24.44 20.32 -11.19
N VAL A 240 24.25 19.11 -10.66
CA VAL A 240 22.96 18.51 -10.39
C VAL A 240 22.72 18.47 -8.88
N LYS A 241 21.68 19.15 -8.41
CA LYS A 241 21.24 19.09 -7.01
C LYS A 241 20.37 17.88 -6.79
N PHE A 242 20.83 16.97 -5.98
CA PHE A 242 20.12 15.73 -5.64
C PHE A 242 19.84 15.67 -4.13
N PRO A 243 18.64 15.17 -3.69
CA PRO A 243 18.32 15.09 -2.26
C PRO A 243 19.21 14.09 -1.55
N GLY A 244 19.64 14.44 -0.35
CA GLY A 244 20.41 13.56 0.55
C GLY A 244 19.51 12.69 1.43
N ASN A 245 18.26 13.12 1.67
CA ASN A 245 17.27 12.38 2.42
C ASN A 245 15.97 12.27 1.64
N PHE A 246 15.37 11.10 1.73
CA PHE A 246 14.01 10.77 1.25
C PHE A 246 13.19 10.37 2.46
N HIS A 247 11.98 10.92 2.56
CA HIS A 247 10.98 10.49 3.53
C HIS A 247 9.67 10.31 2.77
N HIS A 248 9.20 9.08 2.69
CA HIS A 248 7.96 8.77 1.98
C HIS A 248 6.87 8.41 2.96
N HIS A 249 5.72 8.99 2.72
CA HIS A 249 4.47 8.65 3.38
C HIS A 249 3.56 7.88 2.41
N THR A 250 2.80 6.96 2.94
CA THR A 250 1.74 6.26 2.21
C THR A 250 0.52 6.22 3.11
N ASP A 251 -0.62 6.65 2.57
CA ASP A 251 -1.88 6.74 3.31
C ASP A 251 -1.93 7.84 4.38
N TRP A 252 -1.25 8.95 4.14
CA TRP A 252 -1.25 10.12 4.99
C TRP A 252 -2.25 11.17 4.48
N ASP A 253 -3.04 11.77 5.37
CA ASP A 253 -3.89 12.92 5.06
C ASP A 253 -3.32 14.19 5.71
N ASP A 254 -2.69 15.03 4.89
CA ASP A 254 -2.14 16.32 5.30
C ASP A 254 -3.21 17.34 5.75
N GLU A 255 -4.45 17.18 5.29
CA GLU A 255 -5.50 18.19 5.56
C GLU A 255 -6.10 18.05 6.95
N THR A 256 -6.22 16.83 7.45
CA THR A 256 -6.86 16.60 8.73
C THR A 256 -5.89 16.52 9.90
N GLN A 257 -4.61 16.16 9.68
CA GLN A 257 -3.61 15.86 10.74
C GLN A 257 -4.20 15.03 11.90
N ALA A 258 -5.35 14.44 11.66
CA ALA A 258 -5.98 13.57 12.63
C ALA A 258 -5.23 12.24 12.62
N PRO A 259 -5.00 11.62 13.77
CA PRO A 259 -4.60 10.23 13.80
C PRO A 259 -5.72 9.45 13.10
N ASN A 260 -5.51 9.09 11.84
CA ASN A 260 -6.36 8.13 11.17
C ASN A 260 -6.37 6.87 12.06
N TYR A 261 -7.48 6.17 12.11
CA TYR A 261 -7.58 4.88 12.80
C TYR A 261 -6.57 3.86 12.27
N ASN A 262 -5.87 4.21 11.21
CA ASN A 262 -4.69 3.56 10.67
C ASN A 262 -3.50 4.48 10.83
N GLY A 263 -2.72 4.29 11.85
CA GLY A 263 -1.50 5.04 12.08
C GLY A 263 -0.40 4.83 11.04
N GLY A 264 -0.58 3.92 10.09
CA GLY A 264 0.41 3.60 9.09
C GLY A 264 0.59 4.70 8.06
N HIS A 265 1.75 5.36 8.05
CA HIS A 265 2.05 6.40 7.07
C HIS A 265 3.51 6.40 6.60
N ASN A 266 4.48 6.05 7.45
CA ASN A 266 5.90 6.06 7.07
C ASN A 266 6.27 4.83 6.24
N SER A 267 6.34 4.97 4.92
CA SER A 267 6.68 3.86 4.02
C SER A 267 8.16 3.76 3.68
N LEU A 268 8.92 4.86 3.76
CA LEU A 268 10.37 4.87 3.54
C LEU A 268 11.02 6.02 4.29
N THR A 269 12.14 5.75 4.97
CA THR A 269 13.11 6.77 5.35
C THR A 269 14.47 6.32 4.86
N PHE A 270 15.13 7.16 4.08
CA PHE A 270 16.34 6.79 3.39
C PHE A 270 17.35 7.95 3.35
N THR A 271 18.60 7.65 3.72
CA THR A 271 19.73 8.59 3.63
C THR A 271 20.68 8.14 2.54
N VAL A 272 20.89 9.01 1.55
CA VAL A 272 21.84 8.79 0.45
C VAL A 272 23.26 8.86 0.99
N LYS A 273 24.07 7.85 0.73
CA LYS A 273 25.52 7.82 1.02
C LYS A 273 26.33 8.22 -0.20
N ASP A 274 26.15 7.48 -1.29
CA ASP A 274 26.87 7.71 -2.54
C ASP A 274 25.91 8.07 -3.66
N LEU A 275 26.36 8.92 -4.57
CA LEU A 275 25.59 9.39 -5.71
C LEU A 275 26.49 9.49 -6.94
N ARG A 276 26.08 8.88 -8.03
CA ARG A 276 26.68 9.02 -9.36
C ARG A 276 25.67 9.60 -10.33
N ILE A 277 26.08 10.66 -11.02
CA ILE A 277 25.25 11.39 -11.98
C ILE A 277 25.78 11.13 -13.39
N ASN A 278 24.88 10.78 -14.32
CA ASN A 278 25.17 10.52 -15.73
C ASN A 278 26.15 9.36 -16.02
N ASP A 279 26.40 8.51 -15.03
CA ASP A 279 27.04 7.21 -15.17
C ASP A 279 25.95 6.14 -15.28
N CYS A 280 25.37 6.00 -16.48
CA CYS A 280 24.13 5.25 -16.68
C CYS A 280 24.33 3.72 -16.80
N GLY A 281 25.58 3.28 -16.96
CA GLY A 281 25.88 1.87 -17.24
C GLY A 281 25.24 1.38 -18.55
N GLU A 282 25.15 0.06 -18.68
CA GLU A 282 24.49 -0.55 -19.82
C GLU A 282 22.96 -0.39 -19.77
N PRO A 283 22.31 -0.23 -20.91
CA PRO A 283 20.86 -0.19 -21.01
C PRO A 283 20.19 -1.42 -20.39
N ILE A 284 19.09 -1.21 -19.67
CA ILE A 284 18.30 -2.31 -19.10
C ILE A 284 17.55 -3.01 -20.23
N ALA A 285 18.06 -4.16 -20.67
CA ALA A 285 17.40 -5.00 -21.66
C ALA A 285 16.20 -5.74 -21.01
N VAL A 286 15.04 -5.70 -21.68
CA VAL A 286 13.86 -6.46 -21.25
C VAL A 286 14.01 -7.92 -21.68
N PRO A 287 14.04 -8.90 -20.76
CA PRO A 287 14.12 -10.32 -21.11
C PRO A 287 12.90 -10.79 -21.93
N ASP A 288 13.07 -11.75 -22.82
CA ASP A 288 11.96 -12.26 -23.65
C ASP A 288 10.82 -12.84 -22.81
N ALA A 289 11.13 -13.55 -21.73
CA ALA A 289 10.14 -14.06 -20.79
C ALA A 289 9.28 -12.94 -20.16
N VAL A 290 9.85 -11.76 -19.96
CA VAL A 290 9.13 -10.58 -19.45
C VAL A 290 8.33 -9.90 -20.55
N ARG A 291 8.90 -9.81 -21.74
CA ARG A 291 8.27 -9.16 -22.91
C ARG A 291 6.96 -9.84 -23.32
N THR A 292 6.90 -11.16 -23.19
CA THR A 292 5.75 -11.99 -23.59
C THR A 292 4.80 -12.31 -22.43
N ALA A 293 5.15 -11.97 -21.21
CA ALA A 293 4.33 -12.24 -20.03
C ALA A 293 3.02 -11.43 -20.06
N THR A 294 1.94 -12.10 -19.71
CA THR A 294 0.62 -11.50 -19.52
C THR A 294 0.18 -11.65 -18.07
N ILE A 295 -0.78 -10.84 -17.63
CA ILE A 295 -1.41 -11.03 -16.32
C ILE A 295 -2.24 -12.32 -16.39
N PRO A 296 -1.92 -13.34 -15.56
CA PRO A 296 -2.67 -14.59 -15.59
C PRO A 296 -4.11 -14.38 -15.12
N PRO A 297 -5.07 -15.13 -15.68
CA PRO A 297 -6.44 -15.12 -15.18
C PRO A 297 -6.46 -15.62 -13.72
N VAL A 298 -7.35 -15.04 -12.92
CA VAL A 298 -7.59 -15.53 -11.55
C VAL A 298 -8.24 -16.90 -11.65
N GLN A 299 -7.64 -17.88 -10.96
CA GLN A 299 -8.16 -19.25 -10.91
C GLN A 299 -8.41 -19.65 -9.46
N VAL A 300 -9.50 -20.40 -9.23
CA VAL A 300 -9.83 -21.00 -7.95
C VAL A 300 -9.88 -22.51 -8.12
N GLN A 301 -9.02 -23.21 -7.40
CA GLN A 301 -9.03 -24.67 -7.29
C GLN A 301 -9.83 -25.06 -6.06
N THR A 302 -10.88 -25.86 -6.25
CA THR A 302 -11.77 -26.27 -5.17
C THR A 302 -11.44 -27.68 -4.72
N THR A 303 -11.21 -27.86 -3.42
CA THR A 303 -11.00 -29.16 -2.77
C THR A 303 -12.03 -29.38 -1.68
N LYS A 304 -12.75 -30.48 -1.71
CA LYS A 304 -13.69 -30.87 -0.64
C LYS A 304 -12.89 -31.37 0.56
N LEU A 305 -13.04 -30.72 1.72
CA LEU A 305 -12.39 -31.14 2.98
C LEU A 305 -13.27 -32.06 3.79
N ALA A 306 -14.57 -31.80 3.80
CA ALA A 306 -15.61 -32.58 4.45
C ALA A 306 -16.94 -32.35 3.74
N ASP A 307 -18.00 -32.99 4.18
CA ASP A 307 -19.33 -32.75 3.62
C ASP A 307 -19.77 -31.30 3.87
N GLY A 308 -20.01 -30.55 2.77
CA GLY A 308 -20.34 -29.12 2.82
C GLY A 308 -19.17 -28.20 3.27
N VAL A 309 -17.91 -28.65 3.24
CA VAL A 309 -16.74 -27.83 3.54
C VAL A 309 -15.75 -27.89 2.38
N TYR A 310 -15.44 -26.74 1.80
CA TYR A 310 -14.61 -26.62 0.59
C TYR A 310 -13.47 -25.64 0.78
N TYR A 311 -12.27 -26.06 0.43
CA TYR A 311 -11.07 -25.24 0.37
C TYR A 311 -10.92 -24.65 -1.03
N LEU A 312 -10.83 -23.33 -1.12
CA LEU A 312 -10.84 -22.56 -2.36
C LEU A 312 -9.45 -21.95 -2.57
N ALA A 313 -8.55 -22.77 -3.09
CA ALA A 313 -7.16 -22.38 -3.29
C ALA A 313 -6.97 -21.53 -4.54
N GLY A 314 -5.95 -20.66 -4.52
CA GLY A 314 -5.51 -19.90 -5.70
C GLY A 314 -4.53 -18.81 -5.33
N GLY A 315 -3.43 -18.71 -6.10
CA GLY A 315 -2.34 -17.82 -5.77
C GLY A 315 -1.71 -18.15 -4.40
N SER A 316 -1.42 -17.11 -3.63
CA SER A 316 -0.82 -17.23 -2.29
C SER A 316 -1.86 -17.27 -1.16
N HIS A 317 -3.10 -16.82 -1.42
CA HIS A 317 -4.14 -16.67 -0.41
C HIS A 317 -5.37 -17.50 -0.76
N HIS A 318 -5.96 -18.15 0.22
CA HIS A 318 -7.04 -19.08 0.05
C HIS A 318 -8.27 -18.66 0.84
N SER A 319 -9.41 -19.33 0.59
CA SER A 319 -10.65 -19.16 1.34
C SER A 319 -11.23 -20.52 1.68
N VAL A 320 -12.11 -20.58 2.67
CA VAL A 320 -12.87 -21.80 3.00
C VAL A 320 -14.35 -21.49 2.95
N ALA A 321 -15.11 -22.25 2.15
CA ALA A 321 -16.56 -22.17 2.13
C ALA A 321 -17.18 -23.26 3.00
N VAL A 322 -18.15 -22.87 3.82
CA VAL A 322 -18.88 -23.75 4.74
C VAL A 322 -20.37 -23.66 4.44
N GLU A 323 -20.94 -24.79 4.04
CA GLU A 323 -22.37 -24.92 3.75
C GLU A 323 -23.17 -25.11 5.02
N PHE A 324 -24.20 -24.29 5.21
CA PHE A 324 -25.23 -24.41 6.21
C PHE A 324 -26.57 -24.82 5.55
N ARG A 325 -27.62 -25.06 6.34
CA ARG A 325 -28.93 -25.49 5.80
C ARG A 325 -29.47 -24.51 4.76
N ASP A 326 -29.43 -23.20 5.04
CA ASP A 326 -30.11 -22.18 4.23
C ASP A 326 -29.15 -21.11 3.67
N PHE A 327 -27.86 -21.18 3.98
CA PHE A 327 -26.84 -20.20 3.57
C PHE A 327 -25.42 -20.80 3.52
N THR A 328 -24.49 -20.01 3.04
CA THR A 328 -23.05 -20.30 3.05
C THR A 328 -22.31 -19.26 3.89
N ALA A 329 -21.31 -19.68 4.66
CA ALA A 329 -20.30 -18.80 5.23
C ALA A 329 -18.97 -19.00 4.49
N VAL A 330 -18.21 -17.92 4.29
CA VAL A 330 -16.87 -17.96 3.71
C VAL A 330 -15.89 -17.44 4.76
N VAL A 331 -14.78 -18.13 4.95
CA VAL A 331 -13.67 -17.66 5.75
C VAL A 331 -12.63 -17.12 4.79
N GLU A 332 -12.31 -15.85 4.89
CA GLU A 332 -11.39 -15.01 4.15
C GLU A 332 -11.87 -14.52 2.79
N ALA A 333 -11.62 -13.21 2.55
CA ALA A 333 -11.88 -12.51 1.31
C ALA A 333 -10.59 -11.75 0.86
N PRO A 334 -9.56 -12.49 0.37
CA PRO A 334 -8.22 -11.97 0.24
C PRO A 334 -7.98 -11.16 -1.04
N GLN A 335 -6.87 -10.41 -1.03
CA GLN A 335 -6.21 -9.75 -2.15
C GLN A 335 -7.02 -8.58 -2.75
N ASP A 336 -7.96 -8.85 -3.64
CA ASP A 336 -8.73 -7.85 -4.36
C ASP A 336 -10.12 -8.35 -4.79
N GLU A 337 -10.93 -7.46 -5.34
CA GLU A 337 -12.26 -7.79 -5.84
C GLU A 337 -12.24 -8.90 -6.89
N ARG A 338 -11.29 -8.91 -7.84
CA ARG A 338 -11.22 -9.92 -8.90
C ARG A 338 -11.00 -11.31 -8.31
N ARG A 339 -10.14 -11.43 -7.30
CA ARG A 339 -9.90 -12.69 -6.59
C ARG A 339 -11.16 -13.15 -5.89
N VAL A 340 -11.85 -12.27 -5.18
CA VAL A 340 -13.04 -12.63 -4.42
C VAL A 340 -14.23 -12.95 -5.31
N LEU A 341 -14.41 -12.27 -6.43
CA LEU A 341 -15.45 -12.64 -7.39
C LEU A 341 -15.23 -14.05 -7.98
N ALA A 342 -13.99 -14.45 -8.20
CA ALA A 342 -13.69 -15.83 -8.60
C ALA A 342 -13.97 -16.84 -7.46
N VAL A 343 -13.75 -16.45 -6.20
CA VAL A 343 -14.14 -17.24 -5.01
C VAL A 343 -15.67 -17.39 -4.95
N VAL A 344 -16.43 -16.30 -5.10
CA VAL A 344 -17.91 -16.31 -5.12
C VAL A 344 -18.42 -17.25 -6.21
N GLU A 345 -17.88 -17.16 -7.43
CA GLU A 345 -18.25 -18.06 -8.53
C GLU A 345 -17.95 -19.53 -8.18
N ALA A 346 -16.80 -19.80 -7.57
CA ALA A 346 -16.43 -21.15 -7.15
C ALA A 346 -17.35 -21.69 -6.04
N VAL A 347 -17.76 -20.84 -5.08
CA VAL A 347 -18.73 -21.19 -4.04
C VAL A 347 -20.06 -21.61 -4.67
N TYR A 348 -20.63 -20.81 -5.57
CA TYR A 348 -21.92 -21.13 -6.20
C TYR A 348 -21.88 -22.37 -7.11
N LYS A 349 -20.70 -22.74 -7.62
CA LYS A 349 -20.52 -23.99 -8.36
C LYS A 349 -20.63 -25.23 -7.48
N VAL A 350 -20.16 -25.17 -6.23
CA VAL A 350 -20.14 -26.32 -5.30
C VAL A 350 -21.26 -26.29 -4.26
N ILE A 351 -21.81 -25.12 -3.95
CA ILE A 351 -22.93 -24.90 -3.04
C ILE A 351 -24.00 -24.06 -3.77
N PRO A 352 -24.72 -24.65 -4.72
CA PRO A 352 -25.72 -23.91 -5.49
C PRO A 352 -26.93 -23.52 -4.63
N ASN A 353 -27.59 -22.42 -5.01
CA ASN A 353 -28.87 -21.96 -4.44
C ASN A 353 -28.84 -21.55 -2.95
N LYS A 354 -27.66 -21.30 -2.38
CA LYS A 354 -27.53 -20.79 -1.00
C LYS A 354 -26.73 -19.48 -1.02
N PRO A 355 -27.30 -18.38 -0.51
CA PRO A 355 -26.60 -17.10 -0.49
C PRO A 355 -25.38 -17.17 0.43
N ILE A 356 -24.33 -16.44 0.08
CA ILE A 356 -23.21 -16.16 0.98
C ILE A 356 -23.71 -15.13 2.00
N ARG A 357 -23.98 -15.58 3.23
CA ARG A 357 -24.54 -14.72 4.29
C ARG A 357 -23.48 -14.14 5.21
N TYR A 358 -22.36 -14.84 5.37
CA TYR A 358 -21.27 -14.40 6.25
C TYR A 358 -19.93 -14.50 5.55
N VAL A 359 -19.08 -13.52 5.80
CA VAL A 359 -17.65 -13.61 5.56
C VAL A 359 -16.90 -13.36 6.87
N VAL A 360 -16.13 -14.34 7.33
CA VAL A 360 -15.22 -14.19 8.47
C VAL A 360 -13.89 -13.73 7.91
N ASN A 361 -13.47 -12.53 8.28
CA ASN A 361 -12.15 -12.02 7.91
C ASN A 361 -11.19 -12.17 9.08
N SER A 362 -10.07 -12.84 8.84
CA SER A 362 -9.13 -13.25 9.88
C SER A 362 -8.48 -12.08 10.60
N HIS A 363 -8.02 -11.05 9.87
CA HIS A 363 -7.39 -9.86 10.43
C HIS A 363 -7.33 -8.70 9.43
N HIS A 364 -6.76 -7.57 9.86
CA HIS A 364 -6.82 -6.30 9.13
C HIS A 364 -5.75 -6.09 8.07
N HIS A 365 -4.84 -7.03 7.83
CA HIS A 365 -3.83 -6.86 6.79
C HIS A 365 -4.44 -6.79 5.39
N PHE A 366 -3.86 -5.95 4.52
CA PHE A 366 -4.48 -5.59 3.25
C PHE A 366 -4.63 -6.77 2.28
N ASP A 367 -3.73 -7.73 2.34
CA ASP A 367 -3.77 -8.95 1.55
C ASP A 367 -4.85 -9.95 1.99
N HIS A 368 -5.37 -9.82 3.22
CA HIS A 368 -6.45 -10.64 3.76
C HIS A 368 -7.83 -10.01 3.60
N LEU A 369 -7.90 -8.69 3.58
CA LEU A 369 -9.19 -8.00 3.54
C LEU A 369 -9.49 -7.26 2.23
N GLY A 370 -8.57 -7.27 1.27
CA GLY A 370 -8.71 -6.50 0.04
C GLY A 370 -9.95 -6.83 -0.81
N GLY A 371 -10.53 -8.01 -0.64
CA GLY A 371 -11.77 -8.41 -1.31
C GLY A 371 -13.03 -8.35 -0.45
N VAL A 372 -12.94 -7.95 0.83
CA VAL A 372 -14.09 -7.91 1.76
C VAL A 372 -15.24 -7.07 1.23
N ARG A 373 -14.95 -5.99 0.52
CA ARG A 373 -15.94 -5.09 -0.09
C ARG A 373 -16.80 -5.80 -1.14
N ALA A 374 -16.25 -6.75 -1.90
CA ALA A 374 -17.02 -7.55 -2.85
C ALA A 374 -17.97 -8.48 -2.12
N MET A 375 -17.54 -9.14 -1.04
CA MET A 375 -18.45 -9.97 -0.22
C MET A 375 -19.56 -9.15 0.43
N PHE A 376 -19.24 -7.96 0.90
CA PHE A 376 -20.23 -7.03 1.46
C PHE A 376 -21.24 -6.58 0.40
N HIS A 377 -20.80 -6.31 -0.83
CA HIS A 377 -21.69 -6.01 -1.96
C HIS A 377 -22.60 -7.18 -2.33
N GLU A 378 -22.14 -8.42 -2.21
CA GLU A 378 -22.95 -9.64 -2.39
C GLU A 378 -23.98 -9.86 -1.27
N GLY A 379 -24.01 -8.99 -0.25
CA GLY A 379 -24.96 -9.05 0.86
C GLY A 379 -24.48 -9.84 2.07
N ALA A 380 -23.19 -10.19 2.13
CA ALA A 380 -22.62 -10.91 3.27
C ALA A 380 -22.42 -9.98 4.48
N THR A 381 -22.75 -10.48 5.68
CA THR A 381 -22.34 -9.88 6.94
C THR A 381 -20.83 -10.13 7.14
N VAL A 382 -20.07 -9.06 7.29
CA VAL A 382 -18.63 -9.15 7.59
C VAL A 382 -18.45 -9.39 9.09
N MET A 383 -17.70 -10.43 9.45
CA MET A 383 -17.35 -10.73 10.83
C MET A 383 -15.85 -10.52 11.04
N THR A 384 -15.47 -9.67 12.01
CA THR A 384 -14.09 -9.36 12.36
C THR A 384 -13.93 -9.23 13.87
N HIS A 385 -12.69 -9.07 14.37
CA HIS A 385 -12.48 -8.80 15.80
C HIS A 385 -12.93 -7.38 16.17
N ARG A 386 -13.41 -7.19 17.39
CA ARG A 386 -13.96 -5.90 17.85
C ARG A 386 -12.96 -4.73 17.80
N THR A 387 -11.65 -4.99 17.96
CA THR A 387 -10.61 -3.94 17.86
C THR A 387 -10.56 -3.32 16.48
N ASN A 388 -10.91 -4.09 15.44
CA ASN A 388 -10.87 -3.65 14.04
C ASN A 388 -12.17 -2.97 13.58
N ARG A 389 -13.23 -2.96 14.42
CA ARG A 389 -14.58 -2.52 14.03
C ARG A 389 -14.62 -1.14 13.38
N GLU A 390 -14.01 -0.14 14.02
CA GLU A 390 -14.07 1.23 13.52
C GLU A 390 -13.28 1.39 12.22
N PHE A 391 -12.17 0.69 12.08
CA PHE A 391 -11.42 0.65 10.82
C PHE A 391 -12.25 0.08 9.67
N TYR A 392 -12.91 -1.06 9.88
CA TYR A 392 -13.79 -1.63 8.85
C TYR A 392 -14.94 -0.69 8.50
N LYS A 393 -15.53 -0.07 9.50
CA LYS A 393 -16.66 0.83 9.30
C LYS A 393 -16.30 2.13 8.57
N GLN A 394 -15.16 2.74 8.94
CA GLN A 394 -14.81 4.07 8.49
C GLN A 394 -13.94 4.07 7.23
N GLU A 395 -13.14 3.01 7.03
CA GLU A 395 -12.13 2.97 5.99
C GLU A 395 -12.40 1.88 4.94
N VAL A 396 -12.74 0.66 5.38
CA VAL A 396 -12.88 -0.47 4.46
C VAL A 396 -14.25 -0.46 3.76
N LEU A 397 -15.34 -0.33 4.53
CA LEU A 397 -16.72 -0.43 4.05
C LEU A 397 -17.34 0.93 3.69
N THR A 398 -16.51 1.95 3.48
CA THR A 398 -16.98 3.28 3.08
C THR A 398 -17.44 3.31 1.62
N TYR A 399 -18.26 4.31 1.30
CA TYR A 399 -18.63 4.66 -0.07
C TYR A 399 -17.76 5.78 -0.65
N ALA A 400 -16.60 6.04 -0.04
CA ALA A 400 -15.65 7.02 -0.56
C ALA A 400 -15.35 6.72 -2.04
N PRO A 401 -15.30 7.73 -2.90
CA PRO A 401 -15.03 7.53 -4.31
C PRO A 401 -13.71 6.79 -4.52
N ARG A 402 -13.73 5.76 -5.38
CA ARG A 402 -12.56 5.06 -5.89
C ARG A 402 -12.45 5.39 -7.37
N THR A 403 -11.65 6.40 -7.69
CA THR A 403 -11.61 6.97 -9.04
C THR A 403 -10.58 6.28 -9.92
N LEU A 404 -9.52 5.77 -9.32
CA LEU A 404 -8.42 5.10 -10.05
C LEU A 404 -8.77 3.66 -10.43
N GLU A 405 -9.33 2.90 -9.49
CA GLU A 405 -9.83 1.53 -9.71
C GLU A 405 -11.16 1.35 -8.99
N PRO A 406 -12.28 1.75 -9.61
CA PRO A 406 -13.60 1.61 -9.01
C PRO A 406 -13.97 0.14 -8.81
N ASP A 407 -14.44 -0.21 -7.62
CA ASP A 407 -15.00 -1.51 -7.30
C ASP A 407 -16.55 -1.51 -7.39
N ARG A 408 -17.17 -2.68 -7.32
CA ARG A 408 -18.64 -2.81 -7.39
C ARG A 408 -19.34 -2.02 -6.31
N LEU A 409 -18.82 -2.02 -5.09
CA LEU A 409 -19.43 -1.32 -3.97
C LEU A 409 -19.44 0.20 -4.18
N SER A 410 -18.40 0.78 -4.79
CA SER A 410 -18.36 2.21 -5.11
C SER A 410 -19.19 2.58 -6.34
N LEU A 411 -19.30 1.68 -7.34
CA LEU A 411 -20.09 1.92 -8.56
C LEU A 411 -21.60 1.68 -8.36
N TYR A 412 -21.94 0.69 -7.54
CA TYR A 412 -23.33 0.24 -7.32
C TYR A 412 -23.61 0.08 -5.83
N PRO A 413 -23.56 1.16 -5.04
CA PRO A 413 -23.83 1.07 -3.62
C PRO A 413 -25.27 0.54 -3.41
N PRO A 414 -25.48 -0.39 -2.48
CA PRO A 414 -26.83 -0.86 -2.17
C PRO A 414 -27.74 0.28 -1.74
N THR A 415 -28.97 0.29 -2.23
CA THR A 415 -29.94 1.38 -1.99
C THR A 415 -30.57 1.36 -0.59
N GLU A 416 -30.44 0.27 0.16
CA GLU A 416 -31.08 0.05 1.46
C GLU A 416 -30.12 0.18 2.65
N PHE A 417 -29.10 1.02 2.56
CA PHE A 417 -28.12 1.20 3.63
C PHE A 417 -28.57 2.01 4.84
N ALA A 418 -29.85 2.30 4.95
CA ALA A 418 -30.32 3.24 5.97
C ALA A 418 -30.19 2.74 7.42
N GLU A 419 -30.11 1.42 7.70
CA GLU A 419 -30.21 0.93 9.08
C GLU A 419 -29.33 -0.28 9.43
N GLY A 420 -28.03 -0.19 9.22
CA GLY A 420 -27.12 -1.14 9.83
C GLY A 420 -26.12 -1.75 8.88
N TYR A 421 -24.88 -1.40 9.12
CA TYR A 421 -23.79 -2.14 8.52
C TYR A 421 -23.95 -3.61 8.89
N GLN A 422 -23.90 -4.48 7.90
CA GLN A 422 -23.78 -5.92 8.10
C GLN A 422 -22.34 -6.24 8.57
N LEU A 423 -22.00 -5.71 9.73
CA LEU A 423 -20.69 -5.85 10.38
C LEU A 423 -20.90 -6.36 11.81
N GLU A 424 -20.54 -7.61 12.03
CA GLU A 424 -20.54 -8.25 13.34
C GLU A 424 -19.12 -8.33 13.90
N THR A 425 -18.99 -8.26 15.22
CA THR A 425 -17.70 -8.33 15.87
C THR A 425 -17.61 -9.46 16.87
N VAL A 426 -16.45 -10.12 16.88
CA VAL A 426 -16.08 -11.14 17.86
C VAL A 426 -15.22 -10.48 18.93
N ASP A 427 -15.49 -10.77 20.20
CA ASP A 427 -14.63 -10.40 21.32
C ASP A 427 -13.65 -11.54 21.65
N ILE A 428 -14.15 -12.60 22.28
CA ILE A 428 -13.35 -13.81 22.58
C ILE A 428 -13.79 -14.97 21.68
N ARG A 429 -15.08 -15.12 21.50
CA ARG A 429 -15.70 -16.19 20.70
C ARG A 429 -17.00 -15.71 20.08
N GLY A 430 -17.21 -16.06 18.81
CA GLY A 430 -18.48 -15.98 18.09
C GLY A 430 -18.85 -17.33 17.53
N THR A 431 -20.11 -17.53 17.11
CA THR A 431 -20.55 -18.77 16.47
C THR A 431 -21.55 -18.45 15.37
N ILE A 432 -21.27 -18.91 14.16
CA ILE A 432 -22.25 -18.96 13.05
C ILE A 432 -22.91 -20.33 13.10
N SER A 433 -24.25 -20.38 13.18
CA SER A 433 -24.98 -21.64 13.35
C SER A 433 -26.33 -21.64 12.65
N ASP A 434 -26.77 -22.80 12.18
CA ASP A 434 -28.12 -23.08 11.71
C ASP A 434 -28.85 -24.10 12.62
N GLY A 435 -28.27 -24.41 13.78
CA GLY A 435 -28.73 -25.42 14.71
C GLY A 435 -28.28 -26.85 14.37
N THR A 436 -27.72 -27.10 13.20
CA THR A 436 -27.20 -28.42 12.79
C THR A 436 -25.68 -28.43 12.61
N ARG A 437 -25.11 -27.31 12.24
CA ARG A 437 -23.66 -27.09 12.08
C ARG A 437 -23.27 -25.79 12.76
N ASN A 438 -22.08 -25.79 13.36
CA ASN A 438 -21.45 -24.61 13.93
C ASN A 438 -20.14 -24.33 13.23
N LEU A 439 -19.88 -23.06 12.96
CA LEU A 439 -18.57 -22.50 12.68
C LEU A 439 -18.23 -21.57 13.85
N ASP A 440 -17.37 -22.01 14.73
CA ASP A 440 -16.92 -21.23 15.87
C ASP A 440 -15.76 -20.32 15.45
N VAL A 441 -15.80 -19.06 15.83
CA VAL A 441 -14.78 -18.06 15.52
C VAL A 441 -14.15 -17.58 16.82
N TYR A 442 -12.82 -17.70 16.94
CA TYR A 442 -12.09 -17.40 18.15
C TYR A 442 -11.06 -16.29 17.92
N TYR A 443 -10.92 -15.41 18.90
CA TYR A 443 -9.81 -14.47 18.95
C TYR A 443 -8.50 -15.21 19.24
N VAL A 444 -7.46 -14.94 18.45
CA VAL A 444 -6.11 -15.48 18.66
C VAL A 444 -5.38 -14.61 19.67
N GLN A 445 -5.42 -15.02 20.93
CA GLN A 445 -4.84 -14.25 22.03
C GLN A 445 -3.32 -14.20 21.93
N GLY A 446 -2.75 -12.99 22.03
CA GLY A 446 -1.30 -12.78 22.04
C GLY A 446 -0.60 -13.14 20.73
N SER A 447 -1.28 -13.03 19.59
CA SER A 447 -0.67 -13.21 18.28
C SER A 447 0.50 -12.24 18.08
N PRO A 448 1.67 -12.66 17.63
CA PRO A 448 2.75 -11.76 17.26
C PRO A 448 2.54 -11.13 15.88
N HIS A 449 1.61 -11.65 15.08
CA HIS A 449 1.38 -11.24 13.70
C HIS A 449 0.48 -10.01 13.59
N ALA A 450 -0.70 -10.06 14.20
CA ALA A 450 -1.62 -8.93 14.22
C ALA A 450 -2.48 -8.93 15.49
N GLU A 451 -2.78 -7.75 16.02
CA GLU A 451 -3.79 -7.57 17.05
C GLU A 451 -5.18 -7.78 16.43
N GLY A 452 -6.10 -8.32 17.21
CA GLY A 452 -7.46 -8.56 16.73
C GLY A 452 -7.59 -9.67 15.68
N MET A 453 -6.70 -10.64 15.71
CA MET A 453 -6.68 -11.77 14.78
C MET A 453 -7.69 -12.85 15.17
N LEU A 454 -8.38 -13.41 14.17
CA LEU A 454 -9.37 -14.46 14.34
C LEU A 454 -8.91 -15.77 13.67
N MET A 455 -9.31 -16.89 14.26
CA MET A 455 -9.29 -18.22 13.66
C MET A 455 -10.68 -18.82 13.71
N ALA A 456 -11.04 -19.68 12.76
CA ALA A 456 -12.33 -20.34 12.71
C ALA A 456 -12.18 -21.86 12.91
N TYR A 457 -13.17 -22.49 13.55
CA TYR A 457 -13.12 -23.90 13.86
C TYR A 457 -14.47 -24.58 13.59
N LEU A 458 -14.43 -25.74 12.94
CA LEU A 458 -15.57 -26.60 12.68
C LEU A 458 -15.53 -27.79 13.67
N PRO A 459 -16.32 -27.74 14.75
CA PRO A 459 -16.21 -28.74 15.83
C PRO A 459 -16.56 -30.16 15.38
N ARG A 460 -17.57 -30.31 14.49
CA ARG A 460 -18.00 -31.60 13.97
C ARG A 460 -16.95 -32.23 13.05
N GLU A 461 -16.35 -31.43 12.18
CA GLU A 461 -15.34 -31.84 11.20
C GLU A 461 -13.93 -31.83 11.79
N LYS A 462 -13.73 -31.21 12.96
CA LYS A 462 -12.44 -31.01 13.63
C LYS A 462 -11.39 -30.29 12.75
N ILE A 463 -11.87 -29.35 11.94
CA ILE A 463 -11.04 -28.55 11.03
C ILE A 463 -10.82 -27.17 11.65
N LEU A 464 -9.56 -26.80 11.82
CA LEU A 464 -9.13 -25.45 12.19
C LEU A 464 -8.74 -24.67 10.94
N ILE A 465 -9.27 -23.48 10.77
CA ILE A 465 -8.97 -22.54 9.69
C ILE A 465 -8.26 -21.32 10.31
N GLU A 466 -7.07 -21.01 9.83
CA GLU A 466 -6.26 -19.93 10.37
C GLU A 466 -5.47 -19.23 9.24
N ALA A 467 -5.02 -18.01 9.49
CA ALA A 467 -4.20 -17.20 8.58
C ALA A 467 -2.89 -16.80 9.27
N ASP A 468 -1.77 -16.85 8.55
CA ASP A 468 -0.46 -16.27 8.92
C ASP A 468 0.19 -16.71 10.24
N ILE A 469 -0.44 -17.63 10.96
CA ILE A 469 0.10 -18.14 12.23
C ILE A 469 0.92 -19.41 11.98
N TYR A 470 0.46 -20.23 11.05
CA TYR A 470 1.16 -21.43 10.60
C TYR A 470 1.07 -21.61 9.09
N ASN A 471 2.17 -21.38 8.41
CA ASN A 471 2.32 -21.67 6.99
C ASN A 471 3.06 -22.99 6.83
N PRO A 472 2.38 -24.09 6.48
CA PRO A 472 3.00 -25.40 6.36
C PRO A 472 4.17 -25.38 5.36
N PRO A 473 5.36 -25.79 5.74
CA PRO A 473 6.48 -25.88 4.81
C PRO A 473 6.22 -26.94 3.74
N ALA A 474 7.04 -26.96 2.69
CA ALA A 474 7.02 -28.06 1.72
C ALA A 474 7.23 -29.42 2.44
N PRO A 475 6.65 -30.52 1.94
CA PRO A 475 6.71 -31.82 2.62
C PRO A 475 8.12 -32.34 2.91
N ASP A 476 9.10 -31.95 2.09
CA ASP A 476 10.52 -32.30 2.16
C ASP A 476 11.38 -31.22 2.83
N ALA A 477 10.77 -30.13 3.27
CA ALA A 477 11.53 -29.05 3.92
C ALA A 477 12.08 -29.47 5.28
N GLN A 478 13.26 -28.97 5.58
CA GLN A 478 13.86 -29.16 6.90
C GLN A 478 13.01 -28.46 7.97
N MET A 479 12.67 -29.19 9.03
CA MET A 479 11.95 -28.60 10.16
C MET A 479 12.80 -27.54 10.87
N PRO A 480 12.20 -26.45 11.36
CA PRO A 480 12.94 -25.41 12.06
C PRO A 480 13.55 -25.97 13.35
N ALA A 481 14.81 -25.61 13.62
CA ALA A 481 15.51 -26.01 14.85
C ALA A 481 14.80 -25.48 16.11
N THR A 482 14.16 -24.33 15.99
CA THR A 482 13.31 -23.72 17.04
C THR A 482 11.95 -23.40 16.43
N PRO A 483 10.84 -23.82 17.05
CA PRO A 483 9.51 -23.50 16.55
C PRO A 483 9.28 -21.99 16.45
N PRO A 484 8.70 -21.49 15.36
CA PRO A 484 8.37 -20.07 15.23
C PRO A 484 7.40 -19.63 16.33
N PRO A 485 7.57 -18.42 16.90
CA PRO A 485 6.71 -17.89 17.96
C PRO A 485 5.23 -17.92 17.62
N ALA A 486 4.86 -17.62 16.37
CA ALA A 486 3.47 -17.67 15.89
C ALA A 486 2.89 -19.09 15.98
N ALA A 487 3.61 -20.11 15.56
CA ALA A 487 3.16 -21.49 15.65
C ALA A 487 3.01 -21.96 17.12
N VAL A 488 3.91 -21.53 18.00
CA VAL A 488 3.77 -21.78 19.44
C VAL A 488 2.53 -21.10 19.99
N ASN A 489 2.27 -19.86 19.59
CA ASN A 489 1.06 -19.12 19.96
C ASN A 489 -0.21 -19.83 19.50
N LEU A 490 -0.26 -20.33 18.25
CA LEU A 490 -1.38 -21.12 17.74
C LEU A 490 -1.66 -22.33 18.64
N MET A 491 -0.62 -23.09 19.01
CA MET A 491 -0.78 -24.25 19.89
C MET A 491 -1.33 -23.88 21.26
N ASN A 492 -0.87 -22.75 21.83
CA ASN A 492 -1.37 -22.26 23.11
C ASN A 492 -2.86 -21.91 23.03
N ASN A 493 -3.31 -21.26 21.93
CA ASN A 493 -4.71 -20.95 21.71
C ASN A 493 -5.57 -22.20 21.52
N ILE A 494 -5.11 -23.20 20.75
CA ILE A 494 -5.78 -24.49 20.58
C ILE A 494 -6.01 -25.16 21.95
N GLN A 495 -5.00 -25.15 22.82
CA GLN A 495 -5.08 -25.72 24.17
C GLN A 495 -6.01 -24.91 25.09
N ALA A 496 -5.89 -23.57 25.08
CA ALA A 496 -6.70 -22.69 25.93
C ALA A 496 -8.18 -22.81 25.61
N TYR A 497 -8.54 -22.90 24.34
CA TYR A 497 -9.91 -23.11 23.89
C TYR A 497 -10.34 -24.58 23.87
N LYS A 498 -9.46 -25.51 24.21
CA LYS A 498 -9.70 -26.97 24.25
C LYS A 498 -10.24 -27.50 22.92
N LEU A 499 -9.67 -27.07 21.80
CA LEU A 499 -10.09 -27.51 20.48
C LEU A 499 -9.54 -28.91 20.17
N ASP A 500 -10.41 -29.80 19.69
CA ASP A 500 -10.05 -31.15 19.23
C ASP A 500 -9.76 -31.11 17.73
N VAL A 501 -8.58 -30.61 17.36
CA VAL A 501 -8.17 -30.40 15.97
C VAL A 501 -7.62 -31.68 15.36
N GLN A 502 -8.10 -32.05 14.15
CA GLN A 502 -7.54 -33.13 13.35
C GLN A 502 -6.89 -32.62 12.05
N THR A 503 -7.41 -31.52 11.50
CA THR A 503 -6.92 -30.91 10.26
C THR A 503 -6.75 -29.42 10.44
N ILE A 504 -5.67 -28.87 9.92
CA ILE A 504 -5.50 -27.42 9.76
C ILE A 504 -5.67 -27.08 8.28
N ALA A 505 -6.54 -26.11 8.00
CA ALA A 505 -6.75 -25.50 6.69
C ALA A 505 -6.23 -24.06 6.72
N PRO A 506 -4.94 -23.85 6.51
CA PRO A 506 -4.36 -22.51 6.53
C PRO A 506 -4.79 -21.71 5.31
N LEU A 507 -4.93 -20.40 5.47
CA LEU A 507 -5.27 -19.51 4.37
C LEU A 507 -4.03 -19.10 3.54
N HIS A 508 -2.85 -19.56 4.00
CA HIS A 508 -1.60 -19.63 3.22
C HIS A 508 -1.05 -21.04 3.19
N GLY A 509 -0.75 -21.56 1.98
CA GLY A 509 -0.15 -22.87 1.82
C GLY A 509 -1.15 -24.01 1.65
N ARG A 510 -0.85 -25.18 2.18
CA ARG A 510 -1.63 -26.40 1.95
C ARG A 510 -2.35 -26.88 3.21
N VAL A 511 -3.46 -27.56 3.02
CA VAL A 511 -4.17 -28.26 4.10
C VAL A 511 -3.29 -29.40 4.63
N VAL A 512 -3.20 -29.53 5.96
CA VAL A 512 -2.35 -30.52 6.62
C VAL A 512 -3.07 -31.24 7.77
N PRO A 513 -2.72 -32.51 8.05
CA PRO A 513 -3.10 -33.16 9.30
C PRO A 513 -2.49 -32.44 10.51
N PHE A 514 -3.20 -32.38 11.61
CA PHE A 514 -2.72 -31.76 12.85
C PHE A 514 -1.41 -32.37 13.37
N ALA A 515 -1.19 -33.67 13.13
CA ALA A 515 0.06 -34.35 13.48
C ALA A 515 1.30 -33.73 12.80
N GLU A 516 1.14 -33.17 11.58
CA GLU A 516 2.24 -32.48 10.90
C GLU A 516 2.59 -31.16 11.60
N PHE A 517 1.58 -30.41 12.04
CA PHE A 517 1.77 -29.21 12.84
C PHE A 517 2.46 -29.53 14.17
N LEU A 518 2.04 -30.60 14.87
CA LEU A 518 2.72 -31.04 16.11
C LEU A 518 4.19 -31.32 15.87
N LYS A 519 4.52 -32.03 14.78
CA LYS A 519 5.92 -32.28 14.39
C LYS A 519 6.67 -30.97 14.11
N PHE A 520 6.03 -30.01 13.43
CA PHE A 520 6.62 -28.71 13.12
C PHE A 520 7.02 -27.92 14.38
N ILE A 521 6.22 -28.00 15.44
CA ILE A 521 6.50 -27.35 16.72
C ILE A 521 7.31 -28.22 17.70
N GLY A 522 7.88 -29.34 17.23
CA GLY A 522 8.72 -30.21 18.04
C GLY A 522 7.96 -31.06 19.07
N LYS A 523 6.64 -31.26 18.89
CA LYS A 523 5.83 -32.15 19.73
C LYS A 523 5.58 -33.46 19.00
N SER A 524 5.79 -34.59 19.70
CA SER A 524 5.37 -35.90 19.19
C SER A 524 3.85 -35.99 19.23
N GLY A 525 3.24 -36.38 18.11
CA GLY A 525 1.82 -36.75 18.09
C GLY A 525 1.63 -37.98 18.99
N SER A 526 0.83 -37.84 20.03
CA SER A 526 0.41 -38.98 20.87
C SER A 526 -0.71 -39.72 20.20
#